data_55eadf27cb4c3c4a35e56fc7ef6dfd23
#
_entry.id   55eadf27cb4c3c4a35e56fc7ef6dfd23
#
_cell.length_a   1.000
_cell.length_b   1.000
_cell.length_c   1.000
_cell.angle_alpha   90.00
_cell.angle_beta   90.00
_cell.angle_gamma   90.00
#
_symmetry.space_group_name_H-M   'P 1'
#
loop_
_entity.id
_entity.type
_entity.pdbx_description
1 polymer ?
#
loop_
_entity_poly.entity_id
_entity_poly.type
_entity_poly.pdbx_seq_one_letter_code
_entity_poly.pdbx_strand_id
1 'polypeptide(L)'
;MYKYKKVRRISSNLIEDANRRYIVSLDNHVELMEALAAFCKDLTVYCGQVRGIGAISEATFRMYDPATKQYVDKTFSEQMEITNLTGNVSQKDKLPFLHVHATCSREDYSCVGGHLLSARVNGACELLVDEFGDTFAGREFDEETGLYLYKF
;
A
#
# COMPACT_ATOMS: atom_id res chain seq x y z
N MET A 1 -7.39 2.34 -18.25
CA MET A 1 -6.48 1.24 -18.59
C MET A 1 -5.92 0.70 -17.29
N TYR A 2 -6.10 -0.57 -17.01
CA TYR A 2 -5.77 -1.15 -15.70
C TYR A 2 -4.26 -1.19 -15.50
N LYS A 3 -3.81 -0.74 -14.33
CA LYS A 3 -2.39 -0.69 -13.95
C LYS A 3 -1.88 -1.98 -13.28
N TYR A 4 -2.69 -3.05 -13.28
CA TYR A 4 -2.34 -4.35 -12.73
C TYR A 4 -2.65 -5.48 -13.72
N LYS A 5 -1.71 -6.42 -13.87
CA LYS A 5 -1.76 -7.51 -14.87
C LYS A 5 -2.76 -8.61 -14.57
N LYS A 6 -2.80 -9.04 -13.33
CA LYS A 6 -3.62 -10.18 -12.90
C LYS A 6 -4.09 -9.97 -11.47
N VAL A 7 -5.38 -10.09 -11.30
CA VAL A 7 -6.02 -10.20 -10.00
C VAL A 7 -6.65 -11.57 -9.91
N ARG A 8 -6.32 -12.33 -8.89
CA ARG A 8 -6.99 -13.57 -8.59
C ARG A 8 -7.65 -13.47 -7.22
N ARG A 9 -8.97 -13.57 -7.19
CA ARG A 9 -9.69 -13.78 -5.95
C ARG A 9 -9.41 -15.21 -5.47
N ILE A 10 -8.94 -15.33 -4.23
CA ILE A 10 -8.82 -16.62 -3.54
C ILE A 10 -10.05 -16.71 -2.65
N SER A 11 -11.07 -17.47 -3.07
CA SER A 11 -12.18 -17.82 -2.18
C SER A 11 -11.83 -19.10 -1.45
N SER A 12 -11.92 -19.11 -0.13
CA SER A 12 -12.07 -20.37 0.61
C SER A 12 -13.49 -20.88 0.37
N ASN A 13 -13.64 -22.10 -0.08
CA ASN A 13 -14.95 -22.75 -0.34
C ASN A 13 -15.71 -23.14 0.94
N LEU A 14 -15.33 -22.64 2.08
CA LEU A 14 -15.93 -23.01 3.35
C LEU A 14 -16.44 -21.77 4.04
N ILE A 15 -17.76 -21.65 4.10
CA ILE A 15 -18.57 -20.66 4.78
C ILE A 15 -18.70 -19.33 4.01
N GLU A 16 -19.85 -18.70 4.08
CA GLU A 16 -20.19 -17.35 3.65
C GLU A 16 -19.29 -16.31 4.36
N ASP A 17 -17.98 -16.37 4.08
CA ASP A 17 -17.01 -15.44 4.63
C ASP A 17 -17.02 -14.19 3.75
N ALA A 18 -17.52 -13.09 4.29
CA ALA A 18 -17.56 -11.80 3.62
C ALA A 18 -16.15 -11.28 3.26
N ASN A 19 -15.10 -11.92 3.75
CA ASN A 19 -13.71 -11.56 3.52
C ASN A 19 -13.22 -11.98 2.12
N ARG A 20 -12.85 -11.02 1.32
CA ARG A 20 -12.26 -11.27 -0.01
C ARG A 20 -10.74 -11.19 0.08
N ARG A 21 -10.06 -12.12 -0.60
CA ARG A 21 -8.60 -12.16 -0.69
C ARG A 21 -8.15 -12.12 -2.13
N TYR A 22 -7.08 -11.39 -2.39
CA TYR A 22 -6.58 -11.18 -3.74
C TYR A 22 -5.08 -11.40 -3.80
N ILE A 23 -4.63 -12.00 -4.91
CA ILE A 23 -3.24 -11.93 -5.37
C ILE A 23 -3.23 -10.90 -6.50
N VAL A 24 -2.38 -9.87 -6.36
CA VAL A 24 -2.28 -8.78 -7.32
C VAL A 24 -0.85 -8.74 -7.86
N SER A 25 -0.68 -8.96 -9.16
CA SER A 25 0.60 -8.75 -9.84
C SER A 25 0.55 -7.42 -10.58
N LEU A 26 1.44 -6.51 -10.25
CA LEU A 26 1.51 -5.20 -10.90
C LEU A 26 2.27 -5.28 -12.22
N ASP A 27 1.90 -4.41 -13.16
CA ASP A 27 2.65 -4.24 -14.40
C ASP A 27 4.00 -3.59 -14.14
N ASN A 28 4.98 -3.93 -14.98
CA ASN A 28 6.29 -3.28 -14.94
C ASN A 28 6.16 -1.79 -15.28
N HIS A 29 6.98 -0.96 -14.65
CA HIS A 29 7.05 0.50 -14.80
C HIS A 29 5.81 1.29 -14.34
N VAL A 30 4.84 0.66 -13.68
CA VAL A 30 3.74 1.41 -13.05
C VAL A 30 4.20 2.03 -11.72
N GLU A 31 3.47 3.06 -11.30
CA GLU A 31 3.61 3.58 -9.95
C GLU A 31 2.78 2.70 -8.99
N LEU A 32 3.43 2.13 -7.98
CA LEU A 32 2.88 1.11 -7.08
C LEU A 32 1.67 1.62 -6.28
N MET A 33 1.81 2.78 -5.65
CA MET A 33 0.76 3.33 -4.79
C MET A 33 -0.48 3.74 -5.58
N GLU A 34 -0.30 4.32 -6.77
CA GLU A 34 -1.42 4.63 -7.67
C GLU A 34 -2.11 3.36 -8.19
N ALA A 35 -1.33 2.33 -8.53
CA ALA A 35 -1.88 1.06 -9.01
C ALA A 35 -2.68 0.36 -7.91
N LEU A 36 -2.17 0.34 -6.68
CA LEU A 36 -2.86 -0.21 -5.52
C LEU A 36 -4.13 0.58 -5.17
N ALA A 37 -4.07 1.91 -5.22
CA ALA A 37 -5.25 2.76 -4.99
C ALA A 37 -6.34 2.54 -6.06
N ALA A 38 -5.94 2.43 -7.33
CA ALA A 38 -6.86 2.12 -8.42
C ALA A 38 -7.50 0.73 -8.22
N PHE A 39 -6.71 -0.28 -7.86
CA PHE A 39 -7.20 -1.62 -7.54
C PHE A 39 -8.24 -1.58 -6.41
N CYS A 40 -7.93 -0.93 -5.30
CA CYS A 40 -8.85 -0.84 -4.17
C CYS A 40 -10.14 -0.10 -4.52
N LYS A 41 -10.05 0.96 -5.34
CA LYS A 41 -11.22 1.70 -5.83
C LYS A 41 -12.10 0.87 -6.74
N ASP A 42 -11.50 0.19 -7.74
CA ASP A 42 -12.22 -0.58 -8.76
C ASP A 42 -12.95 -1.78 -8.16
N LEU A 43 -12.38 -2.40 -7.13
CA LEU A 43 -12.96 -3.55 -6.44
C LEU A 43 -13.65 -3.20 -5.12
N THR A 44 -13.79 -1.91 -4.81
CA THR A 44 -14.46 -1.41 -3.60
C THR A 44 -13.88 -1.96 -2.30
N VAL A 45 -12.55 -2.09 -2.23
CA VAL A 45 -11.83 -2.50 -1.02
C VAL A 45 -11.60 -1.27 -0.15
N TYR A 46 -12.36 -1.14 0.93
CA TYR A 46 -12.33 0.01 1.83
C TYR A 46 -11.93 -0.30 3.27
N CYS A 47 -11.71 -1.56 3.58
CA CYS A 47 -11.21 -2.01 4.87
C CYS A 47 -10.39 -3.28 4.66
N GLY A 48 -9.12 -3.27 5.04
CA GLY A 48 -8.28 -4.44 4.83
C GLY A 48 -6.80 -4.18 5.11
N GLN A 49 -6.00 -5.16 4.75
CA GLN A 49 -4.55 -5.07 4.80
C GLN A 49 -3.94 -5.42 3.44
N VAL A 50 -2.74 -4.90 3.23
CA VAL A 50 -1.89 -5.24 2.08
C VAL A 50 -0.51 -5.65 2.58
N ARG A 51 0.08 -6.64 1.92
CA ARG A 51 1.47 -7.06 2.09
C ARG A 51 2.02 -7.48 0.73
N GLY A 52 3.34 -7.37 0.56
CA GLY A 52 3.93 -7.73 -0.71
C GLY A 52 5.44 -7.69 -0.73
N ILE A 53 5.96 -8.13 -1.86
CA ILE A 53 7.37 -8.09 -2.23
C ILE A 53 7.49 -7.66 -3.69
N GLY A 54 8.68 -7.25 -4.11
CA GLY A 54 8.87 -6.86 -5.51
C GLY A 54 10.18 -6.14 -5.75
N ALA A 55 10.40 -5.75 -6.99
CA ALA A 55 11.57 -4.99 -7.43
C ALA A 55 11.13 -3.62 -7.98
N ILE A 56 11.90 -2.60 -7.63
CA ILE A 56 11.62 -1.20 -7.97
C ILE A 56 12.88 -0.48 -8.42
N SER A 57 12.72 0.54 -9.25
CA SER A 57 13.83 1.42 -9.67
C SER A 57 13.86 2.77 -8.97
N GLU A 58 12.80 3.09 -8.23
CA GLU A 58 12.70 4.33 -7.48
C GLU A 58 11.70 4.15 -6.34
N ALA A 59 11.99 4.75 -5.18
CA ALA A 59 11.05 4.90 -4.09
C ALA A 59 11.22 6.24 -3.38
N THR A 60 10.10 6.86 -3.02
CA THR A 60 10.07 8.02 -2.12
C THR A 60 9.47 7.59 -0.80
N PHE A 61 10.27 7.70 0.25
CA PHE A 61 9.82 7.52 1.62
C PHE A 61 9.66 8.87 2.30
N ARG A 62 8.73 8.92 3.24
CA ARG A 62 8.54 10.10 4.06
C ARG A 62 8.64 9.77 5.53
N MET A 63 9.19 10.75 6.27
CA MET A 63 9.29 10.71 7.71
C MET A 63 8.44 11.83 8.30
N TYR A 64 7.59 11.50 9.25
CA TYR A 64 6.80 12.49 9.97
C TYR A 64 7.60 13.03 11.17
N ASP A 65 7.65 14.36 11.27
CA ASP A 65 8.20 15.05 12.44
C ASP A 65 7.04 15.51 13.34
N PRO A 66 6.85 14.89 14.50
CA PRO A 66 5.74 15.24 15.41
C PRO A 66 5.91 16.63 16.05
N ALA A 67 7.12 17.17 16.13
CA ALA A 67 7.35 18.50 16.72
C ALA A 67 6.88 19.63 15.80
N THR A 68 7.07 19.46 14.49
CA THR A 68 6.67 20.44 13.47
C THR A 68 5.34 20.09 12.80
N LYS A 69 4.84 18.86 13.00
CA LYS A 69 3.69 18.26 12.31
C LYS A 69 3.88 18.27 10.79
N GLN A 70 5.11 18.08 10.33
CA GLN A 70 5.46 18.11 8.91
C GLN A 70 6.12 16.80 8.46
N TYR A 71 6.06 16.56 7.17
CA TYR A 71 6.74 15.44 6.53
C TYR A 71 8.01 15.90 5.83
N VAL A 72 9.06 15.06 5.92
CA VAL A 72 10.27 15.17 5.14
C VAL A 72 10.36 13.97 4.20
N ASP A 73 10.42 14.24 2.91
CA ASP A 73 10.46 13.21 1.88
C ASP A 73 11.89 12.98 1.41
N LYS A 74 12.24 11.71 1.15
CA LYS A 74 13.52 11.32 0.57
C LYS A 74 13.30 10.30 -0.54
N THR A 75 13.80 10.63 -1.74
CA THR A 75 13.76 9.74 -2.91
C THR A 75 15.08 9.00 -3.07
N PHE A 76 14.97 7.71 -3.38
CA PHE A 76 16.06 6.83 -3.78
C PHE A 76 15.78 6.39 -5.22
N SER A 77 16.64 6.79 -6.14
CA SER A 77 16.52 6.50 -7.59
C SER A 77 17.58 5.46 -7.97
N GLU A 78 17.34 4.23 -7.58
CA GLU A 78 18.21 3.09 -7.81
C GLU A 78 17.38 1.79 -7.79
N GLN A 79 17.92 0.72 -8.39
CA GLN A 79 17.29 -0.60 -8.31
C GLN A 79 17.34 -1.12 -6.86
N MET A 80 16.18 -1.52 -6.35
CA MET A 80 16.02 -2.07 -5.00
C MET A 80 15.02 -3.22 -5.00
N GLU A 81 15.16 -4.11 -4.01
CA GLU A 81 14.20 -5.17 -3.72
C GLU A 81 13.32 -4.78 -2.54
N ILE A 82 12.01 -4.77 -2.73
CA ILE A 82 11.06 -4.65 -1.62
C ILE A 82 11.08 -5.95 -0.84
N THR A 83 11.79 -5.98 0.27
CA THR A 83 11.91 -7.15 1.15
C THR A 83 10.67 -7.33 2.02
N ASN A 84 9.96 -6.25 2.31
CA ASN A 84 8.69 -6.24 3.00
C ASN A 84 7.91 -4.97 2.66
N LEU A 85 6.68 -5.15 2.25
CA LEU A 85 5.68 -4.09 2.15
C LEU A 85 4.49 -4.51 3.00
N THR A 86 4.05 -3.64 3.87
CA THR A 86 2.88 -3.86 4.70
C THR A 86 2.08 -2.58 4.87
N GLY A 87 0.79 -2.70 4.93
CA GLY A 87 -0.07 -1.55 5.12
C GLY A 87 -1.51 -1.92 5.39
N ASN A 88 -2.32 -0.91 5.61
CA ASN A 88 -3.75 -1.05 5.75
C ASN A 88 -4.48 -0.19 4.72
N VAL A 89 -5.66 -0.69 4.37
CA VAL A 89 -6.65 -0.01 3.55
C VAL A 89 -7.77 0.44 4.45
N SER A 90 -8.13 1.69 4.35
CA SER A 90 -9.23 2.31 5.08
C SER A 90 -9.97 3.27 4.15
N GLN A 91 -10.92 4.03 4.65
CA GLN A 91 -11.66 4.98 3.84
C GLN A 91 -11.52 6.41 4.38
N LYS A 92 -11.29 7.34 3.47
CA LYS A 92 -11.36 8.78 3.72
C LYS A 92 -12.12 9.43 2.57
N ASP A 93 -13.09 10.29 2.87
CA ASP A 93 -13.88 11.02 1.86
C ASP A 93 -14.50 10.10 0.79
N LYS A 94 -14.96 8.91 1.19
CA LYS A 94 -15.53 7.85 0.33
C LYS A 94 -14.54 7.26 -0.69
N LEU A 95 -13.26 7.48 -0.52
CA LEU A 95 -12.19 6.91 -1.35
C LEU A 95 -11.30 6.00 -0.51
N PRO A 96 -10.64 5.00 -1.13
CA PRO A 96 -9.64 4.20 -0.44
C PRO A 96 -8.52 5.11 0.09
N PHE A 97 -8.16 4.92 1.34
CA PHE A 97 -7.02 5.55 1.97
C PHE A 97 -5.99 4.49 2.33
N LEU A 98 -4.81 4.59 1.72
CA LEU A 98 -3.73 3.65 1.89
C LEU A 98 -2.70 4.20 2.88
N HIS A 99 -2.38 3.40 3.89
CA HIS A 99 -1.27 3.66 4.80
C HIS A 99 -0.29 2.50 4.69
N VAL A 100 0.80 2.71 3.96
CA VAL A 100 1.74 1.66 3.56
C VAL A 100 3.15 2.03 3.99
N HIS A 101 3.84 1.07 4.57
CA HIS A 101 5.27 1.13 4.84
C HIS A 101 5.98 0.06 4.02
N ALA A 102 7.22 0.34 3.65
CA ALA A 102 8.06 -0.65 2.98
C ALA A 102 9.50 -0.59 3.51
N THR A 103 10.16 -1.75 3.42
CA THR A 103 11.61 -1.88 3.60
C THR A 103 12.18 -2.42 2.30
N CYS A 104 13.21 -1.76 1.78
CA CYS A 104 13.85 -2.12 0.52
C CYS A 104 15.34 -2.40 0.74
N SER A 105 15.84 -3.48 0.14
CA SER A 105 17.25 -3.82 0.08
C SER A 105 17.88 -3.16 -1.13
N ARG A 106 19.03 -2.53 -0.95
CA ARG A 106 19.85 -1.91 -1.98
C ARG A 106 20.87 -2.92 -2.53
N GLU A 107 21.63 -2.53 -3.56
CA GLU A 107 22.67 -3.37 -4.17
C GLU A 107 23.73 -3.85 -3.18
N ASP A 108 24.07 -3.04 -2.18
CA ASP A 108 25.02 -3.38 -1.11
C ASP A 108 24.38 -4.14 0.06
N TYR A 109 23.12 -4.58 -0.10
CA TYR A 109 22.29 -5.24 0.92
C TYR A 109 21.97 -4.39 2.14
N SER A 110 22.34 -3.11 2.17
CA SER A 110 21.80 -2.18 3.17
C SER A 110 20.30 -1.94 2.92
N CYS A 111 19.57 -1.63 3.98
CA CYS A 111 18.14 -1.41 3.88
C CYS A 111 17.76 0.04 4.10
N VAL A 112 16.79 0.50 3.34
CA VAL A 112 16.10 1.77 3.52
C VAL A 112 14.60 1.51 3.61
N GLY A 113 13.86 2.39 4.28
CA GLY A 113 12.43 2.20 4.39
C GLY A 113 11.74 3.27 5.23
N GLY A 114 10.45 3.15 5.33
CA GLY A 114 9.57 4.05 6.05
C GLY A 114 8.16 4.09 5.47
N HIS A 115 7.45 5.19 5.72
CA HIS A 115 6.16 5.42 5.10
C HIS A 115 6.35 5.63 3.59
N LEU A 116 5.75 4.75 2.79
CA LEU A 116 5.89 4.75 1.34
C LEU A 116 4.96 5.80 0.72
N LEU A 117 5.54 6.80 0.09
CA LEU A 117 4.77 7.80 -0.67
C LEU A 117 4.57 7.36 -2.12
N SER A 118 5.62 6.88 -2.75
CA SER A 118 5.60 6.38 -4.13
C SER A 118 6.70 5.36 -4.38
N ALA A 119 6.49 4.45 -5.35
CA ALA A 119 7.52 3.56 -5.85
C ALA A 119 7.25 3.17 -7.30
N ARG A 120 8.30 3.10 -8.12
CA ARG A 120 8.20 2.66 -9.50
C ARG A 120 8.65 1.21 -9.65
N VAL A 121 7.73 0.36 -10.05
CA VAL A 121 7.99 -1.06 -10.29
C VAL A 121 9.00 -1.22 -11.41
N ASN A 122 10.04 -2.04 -11.17
CA ASN A 122 11.01 -2.44 -12.19
C ASN A 122 11.43 -3.89 -11.98
N GLY A 123 10.63 -4.78 -12.54
CA GLY A 123 10.67 -6.21 -12.34
C GLY A 123 9.31 -6.77 -11.95
N ALA A 124 9.28 -7.73 -11.05
CA ALA A 124 8.03 -8.25 -10.48
C ALA A 124 7.62 -7.41 -9.26
N CYS A 125 6.32 -7.22 -9.09
CA CYS A 125 5.75 -6.72 -7.85
C CYS A 125 4.44 -7.46 -7.56
N GLU A 126 4.39 -8.17 -6.46
CA GLU A 126 3.31 -9.09 -6.12
C GLU A 126 2.77 -8.75 -4.73
N LEU A 127 1.48 -8.47 -4.69
CA LEU A 127 0.79 -8.06 -3.48
C LEU A 127 -0.29 -9.07 -3.09
N LEU A 128 -0.47 -9.25 -1.82
CA LEU A 128 -1.61 -9.92 -1.22
C LEU A 128 -2.47 -8.86 -0.57
N VAL A 129 -3.75 -8.82 -0.92
CA VAL A 129 -4.72 -7.91 -0.32
C VAL A 129 -5.81 -8.75 0.35
N ASP A 130 -5.93 -8.59 1.66
CA ASP A 130 -6.99 -9.20 2.45
C ASP A 130 -8.00 -8.10 2.82
N GLU A 131 -9.22 -8.23 2.34
CA GLU A 131 -10.35 -7.38 2.69
C GLU A 131 -11.09 -7.96 3.90
N PHE A 132 -11.53 -7.10 4.82
CA PHE A 132 -12.19 -7.48 6.07
C PHE A 132 -13.72 -7.38 5.97
N GLY A 133 -14.29 -7.83 4.85
CA GLY A 133 -15.72 -7.84 4.61
C GLY A 133 -16.30 -6.43 4.46
N ASP A 134 -17.59 -6.29 4.81
CA ASP A 134 -18.33 -5.03 4.70
C ASP A 134 -18.01 -4.05 5.85
N THR A 135 -16.95 -4.32 6.60
CA THR A 135 -16.52 -3.45 7.69
C THR A 135 -16.00 -2.12 7.12
N PHE A 136 -16.51 -1.04 7.67
CA PHE A 136 -16.08 0.30 7.32
C PHE A 136 -15.03 0.79 8.31
N ALA A 137 -13.88 1.19 7.80
CA ALA A 137 -12.79 1.77 8.59
C ALA A 137 -12.56 3.21 8.13
N GLY A 138 -13.34 4.13 8.68
CA GLY A 138 -13.22 5.56 8.40
C GLY A 138 -12.01 6.20 9.05
N ARG A 139 -11.60 7.37 8.52
CA ARG A 139 -10.56 8.20 9.12
C ARG A 139 -11.07 9.61 9.35
N GLU A 140 -10.63 10.20 10.45
CA GLU A 140 -10.87 11.61 10.77
C GLU A 140 -9.56 12.31 11.12
N PHE A 141 -9.55 13.62 10.93
CA PHE A 141 -8.39 14.44 11.26
C PHE A 141 -8.28 14.58 12.77
N ASP A 142 -7.07 14.34 13.29
CA ASP A 142 -6.72 14.52 14.68
C ASP A 142 -5.83 15.75 14.85
N GLU A 143 -6.30 16.74 15.57
CA GLU A 143 -5.59 18.01 15.76
C GLU A 143 -4.31 17.86 16.62
N GLU A 144 -4.29 16.91 17.54
CA GLU A 144 -3.13 16.67 18.39
C GLU A 144 -1.95 16.19 17.56
N THR A 145 -2.16 15.17 16.73
CA THR A 145 -1.10 14.62 15.89
C THR A 145 -0.97 15.32 14.53
N GLY A 146 -2.01 15.99 14.03
CA GLY A 146 -2.05 16.54 12.69
C GLY A 146 -2.22 15.47 11.59
N LEU A 147 -2.68 14.29 11.95
CA LEU A 147 -2.82 13.12 11.06
C LEU A 147 -4.29 12.70 10.91
N TYR A 148 -4.54 11.88 9.89
CA TYR A 148 -5.83 11.19 9.75
C TYR A 148 -5.77 9.83 10.41
N LEU A 149 -6.38 9.70 11.59
CA LEU A 149 -6.42 8.48 12.38
C LEU A 149 -7.72 7.71 12.13
N TYR A 150 -7.74 6.42 12.53
CA TYR A 150 -8.97 5.64 12.49
C TYR A 150 -10.03 6.27 13.40
N LYS A 151 -11.26 6.28 12.89
CA LYS A 151 -12.44 6.63 13.67
C LYS A 151 -13.17 5.34 14.06
N PHE A 152 -13.30 5.12 15.35
CA PHE A 152 -14.04 4.01 15.93
C PHE A 152 -15.32 4.49 16.62
#